data_d0613db261c65eaf8fb9b46d17ae2ffd
#
_entry.id   d0613db261c65eaf8fb9b46d17ae2ffd
#
_cell.length_a   1.000
_cell.length_b   1.000
_cell.length_c   1.000
_cell.angle_alpha   90.00
_cell.angle_beta   90.00
_cell.angle_gamma   90.00
#
_symmetry.space_group_name_H-M   'P 1'
#
loop_
_entity.id
_entity.type
_entity.pdbx_description
1 polymer ?
#
loop_
_entity_poly.entity_id
_entity_poly.type
_entity_poly.pdbx_seq_one_letter_code
_entity_poly.pdbx_strand_id
1 'polypeptide(L)'
;MPSFGATARILTLPQKPLIACVDDDVLAREALEGLLKAFGFSSEVFTSAEEFLQSGRMEKTSCLITDVHLRGMSGLRLQSRLAASGSRIPVIVITAFPNEGVRERALSAGAVCFLEKPFNTEDLLTCIRSAVDRRRSYDTHTQASD
;
A
#
# COMPACT_ATOMS: atom_id res chain seq x y z
N MET A 1 -25.74 -28.54 15.07
CA MET A 1 -25.48 -27.12 14.90
C MET A 1 -24.57 -26.80 13.73
N PRO A 2 -24.91 -27.31 12.56
CA PRO A 2 -24.06 -27.04 11.40
C PRO A 2 -23.94 -25.55 11.06
N SER A 3 -24.98 -24.77 11.39
CA SER A 3 -24.99 -23.34 11.10
C SER A 3 -23.90 -22.57 11.83
N PHE A 4 -23.52 -23.00 13.04
CA PHE A 4 -22.44 -22.34 13.76
C PHE A 4 -21.10 -22.56 13.10
N GLY A 5 -20.85 -23.78 12.64
CA GLY A 5 -19.60 -24.06 11.94
C GLY A 5 -19.48 -23.28 10.63
N ALA A 6 -20.58 -23.17 9.90
CA ALA A 6 -20.59 -22.40 8.65
C ALA A 6 -20.38 -20.90 8.92
N THR A 7 -21.00 -20.36 9.97
CA THR A 7 -20.83 -18.96 10.35
C THR A 7 -19.38 -18.69 10.76
N ALA A 8 -18.77 -19.57 11.53
CA ALA A 8 -17.38 -19.43 11.95
C ALA A 8 -16.44 -19.42 10.75
N ARG A 9 -16.70 -20.28 9.77
CA ARG A 9 -15.90 -20.32 8.54
C ARG A 9 -15.97 -19.01 7.76
N ILE A 10 -17.17 -18.45 7.66
CA ILE A 10 -17.39 -17.18 6.97
C ILE A 10 -16.60 -16.07 7.68
N LEU A 11 -16.61 -16.05 9.01
CA LEU A 11 -15.90 -15.05 9.79
C LEU A 11 -14.38 -15.19 9.66
N THR A 12 -13.88 -16.37 9.35
CA THR A 12 -12.45 -16.60 9.21
C THR A 12 -11.94 -16.46 7.78
N LEU A 13 -12.83 -16.21 6.81
CA LEU A 13 -12.40 -15.98 5.44
C LEU A 13 -11.55 -14.72 5.36
N PRO A 14 -10.44 -14.78 4.62
CA PRO A 14 -9.60 -13.60 4.48
C PRO A 14 -10.35 -12.47 3.79
N GLN A 15 -10.24 -11.28 4.34
CA GLN A 15 -10.80 -10.11 3.71
C GLN A 15 -9.90 -9.69 2.55
N LYS A 16 -10.48 -8.96 1.60
CA LYS A 16 -9.69 -8.40 0.50
C LYS A 16 -8.63 -7.47 1.06
N PRO A 17 -7.40 -7.56 0.56
CA PRO A 17 -6.37 -6.62 0.97
C PRO A 17 -6.80 -5.19 0.67
N LEU A 18 -6.53 -4.29 1.61
CA LEU A 18 -6.83 -2.87 1.46
C LEU A 18 -5.58 -2.16 0.98
N ILE A 19 -5.66 -1.55 -0.18
CA ILE A 19 -4.56 -0.80 -0.77
C ILE A 19 -4.85 0.68 -0.62
N ALA A 20 -3.99 1.39 0.09
CA ALA A 20 -4.09 2.84 0.21
C ALA A 20 -3.29 3.49 -0.90
N CYS A 21 -3.83 4.52 -1.53
CA CYS A 21 -3.19 5.22 -2.64
C CYS A 21 -3.13 6.71 -2.31
N VAL A 22 -1.94 7.28 -2.36
CA VAL A 22 -1.73 8.71 -2.12
C VAL A 22 -1.20 9.35 -3.39
N ASP A 23 -2.00 10.23 -4.00
CA ASP A 23 -1.62 10.96 -5.20
C ASP A 23 -2.47 12.23 -5.23
N ASP A 24 -1.86 13.38 -5.49
CA ASP A 24 -2.60 14.64 -5.52
C ASP A 24 -3.26 14.92 -6.88
N ASP A 25 -3.01 14.09 -7.89
CA ASP A 25 -3.65 14.19 -9.20
C ASP A 25 -4.92 13.33 -9.22
N VAL A 26 -6.06 13.98 -9.46
CA VAL A 26 -7.35 13.31 -9.44
C VAL A 26 -7.46 12.22 -10.52
N LEU A 27 -6.90 12.46 -11.70
CA LEU A 27 -6.97 11.47 -12.79
C LEU A 27 -6.12 10.25 -12.47
N ALA A 28 -4.96 10.46 -11.88
CA ALA A 28 -4.10 9.36 -11.47
C ALA A 28 -4.77 8.52 -10.38
N ARG A 29 -5.42 9.17 -9.41
CA ARG A 29 -6.16 8.45 -8.36
C ARG A 29 -7.29 7.62 -8.93
N GLU A 30 -8.08 8.19 -9.83
CA GLU A 30 -9.21 7.48 -10.44
C GLU A 30 -8.75 6.28 -11.26
N ALA A 31 -7.69 6.44 -12.03
CA ALA A 31 -7.13 5.37 -12.84
C ALA A 31 -6.64 4.23 -11.95
N LEU A 32 -5.93 4.57 -10.89
CA LEU A 32 -5.39 3.57 -9.98
C LEU A 32 -6.50 2.84 -9.22
N GLU A 33 -7.50 3.58 -8.77
CA GLU A 33 -8.64 3.00 -8.07
C GLU A 33 -9.38 2.00 -8.96
N GLY A 34 -9.63 2.37 -10.22
CA GLY A 34 -10.28 1.48 -11.19
C GLY A 34 -9.47 0.21 -11.44
N LEU A 35 -8.16 0.36 -11.56
CA LEU A 35 -7.26 -0.76 -11.80
C LEU A 35 -7.25 -1.73 -10.61
N LEU A 36 -7.16 -1.20 -9.41
CA LEU A 36 -7.16 -2.02 -8.19
C LEU A 36 -8.48 -2.78 -8.03
N LYS A 37 -9.58 -2.13 -8.33
CA LYS A 37 -10.89 -2.78 -8.30
C LYS A 37 -10.94 -3.92 -9.30
N ALA A 38 -10.43 -3.72 -10.51
CA ALA A 38 -10.38 -4.76 -11.55
C ALA A 38 -9.53 -5.95 -11.10
N PHE A 39 -8.50 -5.72 -10.30
CA PHE A 39 -7.65 -6.78 -9.76
C PHE A 39 -8.26 -7.48 -8.54
N GLY A 40 -9.40 -7.01 -8.05
CA GLY A 40 -10.06 -7.62 -6.89
C GLY A 40 -9.59 -7.10 -5.54
N PHE A 41 -8.91 -5.97 -5.50
CA PHE A 41 -8.50 -5.36 -4.24
C PHE A 41 -9.50 -4.31 -3.78
N SER A 42 -9.56 -4.10 -2.47
CA SER A 42 -10.22 -2.92 -1.90
C SER A 42 -9.23 -1.78 -1.91
N SER A 43 -9.68 -0.56 -2.15
CA SER A 43 -8.79 0.59 -2.15
C SER A 43 -9.40 1.78 -1.43
N GLU A 44 -8.52 2.61 -0.88
CA GLU A 44 -8.87 3.93 -0.36
C GLU A 44 -7.87 4.91 -0.95
N VAL A 45 -8.37 6.04 -1.42
CA VAL A 45 -7.54 7.04 -2.07
C VAL A 45 -7.47 8.30 -1.21
N PHE A 46 -6.29 8.90 -1.20
CA PHE A 46 -6.00 10.08 -0.40
C PHE A 46 -5.33 11.12 -1.28
N THR A 47 -5.64 12.38 -1.03
CA THR A 47 -5.11 13.48 -1.83
C THR A 47 -3.74 13.95 -1.35
N SER A 48 -3.35 13.58 -0.13
CA SER A 48 -2.09 13.99 0.46
C SER A 48 -1.58 12.96 1.46
N ALA A 49 -0.30 13.03 1.76
CA ALA A 49 0.30 12.19 2.80
C ALA A 49 -0.30 12.50 4.16
N GLU A 50 -0.55 13.78 4.43
CA GLU A 50 -1.15 14.21 5.68
C GLU A 50 -2.54 13.61 5.88
N GLU A 51 -3.34 13.60 4.82
CA GLU A 51 -4.68 13.00 4.87
C GLU A 51 -4.61 11.52 5.24
N PHE A 52 -3.69 10.78 4.62
CA PHE A 52 -3.49 9.37 4.95
C PHE A 52 -3.09 9.19 6.42
N LEU A 53 -2.13 9.97 6.89
CA LEU A 53 -1.65 9.85 8.27
C LEU A 53 -2.75 10.17 9.29
N GLN A 54 -3.65 11.07 8.96
CA GLN A 54 -4.73 11.49 9.84
C GLN A 54 -5.96 10.59 9.76
N SER A 55 -5.99 9.70 8.77
CA SER A 55 -7.19 8.90 8.48
C SER A 55 -7.50 7.83 9.51
N GLY A 56 -6.52 7.40 10.29
CA GLY A 56 -6.67 6.28 11.20
C GLY A 56 -6.73 4.93 10.49
N ARG A 57 -6.35 4.87 9.22
CA ARG A 57 -6.45 3.64 8.42
C ARG A 57 -5.16 2.86 8.31
N MET A 58 -4.11 3.32 8.97
CA MET A 58 -2.78 2.71 8.83
C MET A 58 -2.77 1.22 9.20
N GLU A 59 -3.40 0.85 10.29
CA GLU A 59 -3.38 -0.54 10.73
C GLU A 59 -4.15 -1.48 9.81
N LYS A 60 -5.14 -0.96 9.10
CA LYS A 60 -5.96 -1.76 8.18
C LYS A 60 -5.38 -1.82 6.77
N THR A 61 -4.34 -1.05 6.51
CA THR A 61 -3.72 -0.96 5.18
C THR A 61 -2.75 -2.10 4.97
N SER A 62 -2.98 -2.88 3.92
CA SER A 62 -2.11 -4.00 3.54
C SER A 62 -0.92 -3.55 2.71
N CYS A 63 -1.09 -2.47 1.97
CA CYS A 63 -0.05 -1.91 1.09
C CYS A 63 -0.36 -0.44 0.83
N LEU A 64 0.67 0.38 0.83
CA LEU A 64 0.55 1.81 0.49
C LEU A 64 1.24 2.06 -0.83
N ILE A 65 0.52 2.69 -1.76
CA ILE A 65 1.10 3.17 -3.02
C ILE A 65 1.13 4.69 -2.92
N THR A 66 2.30 5.29 -3.05
CA THR A 66 2.43 6.74 -2.94
C THR A 66 3.26 7.31 -4.07
N ASP A 67 2.81 8.46 -4.58
CA ASP A 67 3.63 9.28 -5.47
C ASP A 67 4.72 9.95 -4.64
N VAL A 68 5.87 10.22 -5.25
CA VAL A 68 6.95 10.99 -4.62
C VAL A 68 6.57 12.46 -4.51
N HIS A 69 6.06 13.01 -5.61
CA HIS A 69 5.80 14.45 -5.71
C HIS A 69 4.37 14.76 -5.32
N LEU A 70 4.20 15.14 -4.06
CA LEU A 70 2.92 15.52 -3.49
C LEU A 70 3.02 16.95 -2.96
N ARG A 71 1.90 17.65 -2.94
CA ARG A 71 1.83 18.94 -2.27
C ARG A 71 1.94 18.70 -0.77
N GLY A 72 2.72 19.52 -0.09
CA GLY A 72 2.99 19.33 1.32
C GLY A 72 4.03 18.25 1.53
N MET A 73 3.74 17.27 2.37
CA MET A 73 4.69 16.19 2.65
C MET A 73 4.88 15.32 1.41
N SER A 74 6.15 15.07 1.03
CA SER A 74 6.47 14.21 -0.10
C SER A 74 6.22 12.74 0.23
N GLY A 75 6.14 11.90 -0.82
CA GLY A 75 5.99 10.45 -0.63
C GLY A 75 7.16 9.83 0.10
N LEU A 76 8.37 10.31 -0.15
CA LEU A 76 9.55 9.80 0.55
C LEU A 76 9.52 10.18 2.02
N ARG A 77 9.02 11.37 2.35
CA ARG A 77 8.89 11.78 3.74
C ARG A 77 7.79 10.99 4.44
N LEU A 78 6.70 10.72 3.74
CA LEU A 78 5.65 9.83 4.25
C LEU A 78 6.23 8.47 4.61
N GLN A 79 7.02 7.90 3.71
CA GLN A 79 7.70 6.62 3.93
C GLN A 79 8.57 6.67 5.19
N SER A 80 9.35 7.74 5.35
CA SER A 80 10.20 7.92 6.53
C SER A 80 9.39 8.03 7.82
N ARG A 81 8.27 8.75 7.76
CA ARG A 81 7.39 8.91 8.92
C ARG A 81 6.79 7.58 9.35
N LEU A 82 6.37 6.76 8.40
CA LEU A 82 5.84 5.44 8.68
C LEU A 82 6.90 4.55 9.34
N ALA A 83 8.09 4.54 8.78
CA ALA A 83 9.19 3.75 9.34
C ALA A 83 9.52 4.20 10.76
N ALA A 84 9.57 5.51 11.00
CA ALA A 84 9.88 6.06 12.32
C ALA A 84 8.81 5.74 13.36
N SER A 85 7.56 5.56 12.93
CA SER A 85 6.46 5.22 13.83
C SER A 85 6.36 3.71 14.09
N GLY A 86 7.25 2.91 13.51
CA GLY A 86 7.21 1.46 13.65
C GLY A 86 6.18 0.78 12.76
N SER A 87 5.63 1.50 11.80
CA SER A 87 4.66 0.92 10.87
C SER A 87 5.33 -0.14 9.99
N ARG A 88 4.60 -1.20 9.73
CA ARG A 88 5.07 -2.30 8.89
C ARG A 88 4.33 -2.37 7.56
N ILE A 89 3.66 -1.29 7.20
CA ILE A 89 2.96 -1.22 5.92
C ILE A 89 3.97 -1.28 4.79
N PRO A 90 3.86 -2.27 3.89
CA PRO A 90 4.71 -2.29 2.70
C PRO A 90 4.40 -1.09 1.81
N VAL A 91 5.42 -0.43 1.29
CA VAL A 91 5.27 0.80 0.51
C VAL A 91 5.76 0.57 -0.91
N ILE A 92 4.95 0.97 -1.89
CA ILE A 92 5.30 1.05 -3.29
C ILE A 92 5.39 2.54 -3.64
N VAL A 93 6.53 2.96 -4.16
CA VAL A 93 6.76 4.36 -4.50
C VAL A 93 6.67 4.53 -6.02
N ILE A 94 5.89 5.51 -6.47
CA ILE A 94 5.69 5.78 -7.89
C ILE A 94 6.07 7.23 -8.17
N THR A 95 6.67 7.51 -9.34
CA THR A 95 6.98 8.88 -9.72
C THR A 95 6.99 9.05 -11.24
N ALA A 96 6.54 10.22 -11.71
CA ALA A 96 6.68 10.64 -13.10
C ALA A 96 8.06 11.26 -13.36
N PHE A 97 8.81 11.58 -12.31
CA PHE A 97 10.10 12.26 -12.41
C PHE A 97 11.19 11.44 -11.71
N PRO A 98 11.53 10.27 -12.26
CA PRO A 98 12.49 9.39 -11.61
C PRO A 98 13.91 9.96 -11.71
N ASN A 99 14.69 9.74 -10.67
CA ASN A 99 16.12 9.91 -10.72
C ASN A 99 16.76 8.90 -9.77
N GLU A 100 18.04 8.66 -9.94
CA GLU A 100 18.73 7.61 -9.20
C GLU A 100 18.76 7.87 -7.70
N GLY A 101 18.91 9.13 -7.29
CA GLY A 101 18.90 9.48 -5.87
C GLY A 101 17.58 9.19 -5.20
N VAL A 102 16.47 9.51 -5.86
CA VAL A 102 15.12 9.25 -5.34
C VAL A 102 14.90 7.74 -5.25
N ARG A 103 15.28 7.01 -6.30
CA ARG A 103 15.16 5.56 -6.33
C ARG A 103 15.92 4.91 -5.18
N GLU A 104 17.18 5.30 -4.99
CA GLU A 104 18.01 4.76 -3.92
C GLU A 104 17.43 5.05 -2.55
N ARG A 105 16.94 6.25 -2.34
CA ARG A 105 16.33 6.64 -1.06
C ARG A 105 15.09 5.79 -0.76
N ALA A 106 14.22 5.61 -1.76
CA ALA A 106 13.01 4.82 -1.59
C ALA A 106 13.34 3.37 -1.26
N LEU A 107 14.24 2.75 -2.01
CA LEU A 107 14.60 1.36 -1.79
C LEU A 107 15.37 1.16 -0.49
N SER A 108 16.29 2.07 -0.16
CA SER A 108 17.04 2.00 1.09
C SER A 108 16.12 2.15 2.32
N ALA A 109 15.03 2.90 2.17
CA ALA A 109 14.06 3.05 3.25
C ALA A 109 13.06 1.90 3.30
N GLY A 110 13.24 0.89 2.46
CA GLY A 110 12.46 -0.34 2.53
C GLY A 110 11.29 -0.45 1.57
N ALA A 111 11.21 0.42 0.55
CA ALA A 111 10.14 0.30 -0.44
C ALA A 111 10.19 -1.08 -1.10
N VAL A 112 9.03 -1.68 -1.28
CA VAL A 112 8.92 -2.98 -1.97
C VAL A 112 9.29 -2.82 -3.43
N CYS A 113 8.81 -1.74 -4.05
CA CYS A 113 9.06 -1.43 -5.45
C CYS A 113 9.17 0.07 -5.64
N PHE A 114 9.87 0.45 -6.69
CA PHE A 114 9.91 1.82 -7.18
C PHE A 114 9.53 1.78 -8.65
N LEU A 115 8.41 2.43 -9.01
CA LEU A 115 7.88 2.40 -10.36
C LEU A 115 7.88 3.79 -10.99
N GLU A 116 8.19 3.85 -12.27
CA GLU A 116 8.14 5.09 -13.05
C GLU A 116 6.80 5.18 -13.78
N LYS A 117 6.22 6.38 -13.81
CA LYS A 117 5.01 6.64 -14.61
C LYS A 117 5.42 7.00 -16.03
N PRO A 118 4.74 6.48 -17.06
CA PRO A 118 3.69 5.48 -16.99
C PRO A 118 4.26 4.10 -16.69
N PHE A 119 3.58 3.34 -15.84
CA PHE A 119 4.03 2.00 -15.50
C PHE A 119 3.17 0.96 -16.20
N ASN A 120 3.73 -0.23 -16.31
CA ASN A 120 3.04 -1.39 -16.86
C ASN A 120 2.11 -1.95 -15.79
N THR A 121 0.88 -2.31 -16.19
CA THR A 121 -0.12 -2.86 -15.29
C THR A 121 0.36 -4.12 -14.58
N GLU A 122 1.06 -5.00 -15.31
CA GLU A 122 1.59 -6.24 -14.74
C GLU A 122 2.68 -5.97 -13.70
N ASP A 123 3.50 -4.98 -13.93
CA ASP A 123 4.54 -4.60 -12.98
C ASP A 123 3.92 -4.11 -11.67
N LEU A 124 2.90 -3.29 -11.77
CA LEU A 124 2.19 -2.82 -10.59
C LEU A 124 1.55 -3.98 -9.83
N LEU A 125 0.88 -4.88 -10.54
CA LEU A 125 0.23 -6.04 -9.93
C LEU A 125 1.26 -6.93 -9.22
N THR A 126 2.40 -7.17 -9.85
CA THR A 126 3.49 -7.96 -9.24
C THR A 126 3.97 -7.30 -7.95
N CYS A 127 4.14 -5.98 -7.97
CA CYS A 127 4.56 -5.23 -6.78
C CYS A 127 3.52 -5.33 -5.66
N ILE A 128 2.24 -5.20 -5.99
CA ILE A 128 1.17 -5.27 -5.00
C ILE A 128 1.12 -6.66 -4.39
N ARG A 129 1.20 -7.71 -5.19
CA ARG A 129 1.19 -9.08 -4.68
C ARG A 129 2.37 -9.34 -3.75
N SER A 130 3.54 -8.86 -4.12
CA SER A 130 4.73 -8.98 -3.29
C SER A 130 4.55 -8.25 -1.97
N ALA A 131 3.97 -7.04 -2.01
CA ALA A 131 3.71 -6.25 -0.81
C ALA A 131 2.70 -6.94 0.12
N VAL A 132 1.59 -7.42 -0.44
CA VAL A 132 0.55 -8.10 0.33
C VAL A 132 1.08 -9.38 0.96
N ASP A 133 1.86 -10.15 0.22
CA ASP A 133 2.46 -11.38 0.73
C ASP A 133 3.45 -11.09 1.85
N ARG A 134 4.24 -10.05 1.73
CA ARG A 134 5.18 -9.62 2.77
C ARG A 134 4.43 -9.27 4.06
N ARG A 135 3.32 -8.54 3.95
CA ARG A 135 2.51 -8.16 5.11
C ARG A 135 1.91 -9.40 5.79
N ARG A 136 1.37 -10.34 5.01
CA ARG A 136 0.79 -11.58 5.53
C ARG A 136 1.84 -12.42 6.23
N SER A 137 3.01 -12.56 5.64
CA SER A 137 4.11 -13.33 6.24
C SER A 137 4.51 -12.73 7.58
N TYR A 138 4.59 -11.41 7.65
CA TYR A 138 4.93 -10.71 8.88
C TYR A 138 3.88 -10.97 9.96
N ASP A 139 2.60 -10.81 9.62
CA ASP A 139 1.50 -10.99 10.56
C ASP A 139 1.46 -12.42 11.10
N THR A 140 1.63 -13.40 10.21
CA THR A 140 1.66 -14.81 10.58
C THR A 140 2.83 -15.10 11.51
N HIS A 141 4.01 -14.59 11.20
CA HIS A 141 5.21 -14.80 12.01
C HIS A 141 5.06 -14.17 13.39
N THR A 142 4.51 -12.97 13.45
CA THR A 142 4.28 -12.28 14.72
C THR A 142 3.29 -13.06 15.59
N GLN A 143 2.23 -13.60 15.01
CA GLN A 143 1.26 -14.41 15.73
C GLN A 143 1.88 -15.73 16.20
N ALA A 144 2.75 -16.32 15.42
CA ALA A 144 3.40 -17.59 15.76
C ALA A 144 4.38 -17.45 16.91
N SER A 145 4.95 -16.26 17.13
CA SER A 145 5.92 -16.06 18.22
C SER A 145 5.25 -15.77 19.56
N ASP A 146 3.96 -15.60 19.58
CA ASP A 146 3.19 -15.45 20.81
C ASP A 146 2.76 -16.80 21.33
#